data_718d2420e6978339b7b2cf28e802f17c
#
_entry.id   718d2420e6978339b7b2cf28e802f17c
#
_cell.length_a   1.000
_cell.length_b   1.000
_cell.length_c   1.000
_cell.angle_alpha   90.00
_cell.angle_beta   90.00
_cell.angle_gamma   90.00
#
_symmetry.space_group_name_H-M   'P 1'
#
loop_
_entity.id
_entity.type
_entity.pdbx_description
1 polymer ?
#
loop_
_entity_poly.entity_id
_entity_poly.type
_entity_poly.pdbx_seq_one_letter_code
_entity_poly.pdbx_strand_id
1 'polypeptide(L)'
;MHIHILGICGTFMGGLAALAREAGHKVTGCDTGVYPPMSDQLRALGIELIEDYGADQMAFAPDLFVIGNVVSRARLPDGTPKFPLMEAILDAGAAYASGPQWLAEHVLQGRHVLAVAGTHGKTTTTSMLAWILECAGLQPGFLVGGVPLDFGVSARLGAPHRPSPGAGIAGEAPVFVIEADEYDTAFFDKRSKFVHYRPRTAVLNNLEFDHADIFDDLPAIERQFHHLVRTVPPSGRVVFNGLEESLVRVLHAGCWSEVTSFGALVSDFTAQGDPQAFDVLHRGQAVARVEWALTGVHNQLNALAAIAAAHHVGVSPAEAGRALGRFQNVKRRMELRGTVRGIAVYDDFAHHPTALRTTLDGLRRRVGPGVRILAAFEPRSNTMKLGTMKSQLPWALEPADLAFCHTAGLDWDAAQVLAPMGAKAVTAPDIDTLTSQIAHAAQPGDHIVCMSNGSFGGIHGKLIDLLSK
;
A
#
# COMPACT_ATOMS: atom_id res chain seq x y z
N MET A 1 6.71 26.10 -11.22
CA MET A 1 5.57 25.93 -12.14
C MET A 1 4.26 25.87 -11.36
N HIS A 2 3.13 26.12 -12.00
CA HIS A 2 1.80 25.85 -11.48
C HIS A 2 1.29 24.51 -12.05
N ILE A 3 1.01 23.53 -11.21
CA ILE A 3 0.38 22.28 -11.63
C ILE A 3 -1.05 22.20 -11.08
N HIS A 4 -1.96 21.68 -11.89
CA HIS A 4 -3.34 21.41 -11.49
C HIS A 4 -3.61 19.91 -11.57
N ILE A 5 -3.98 19.29 -10.44
CA ILE A 5 -4.05 17.85 -10.28
C ILE A 5 -5.50 17.36 -10.29
N LEU A 6 -5.86 16.52 -11.26
CA LEU A 6 -7.17 15.88 -11.34
C LEU A 6 -7.14 14.56 -10.56
N GLY A 7 -8.08 14.36 -9.63
CA GLY A 7 -8.10 13.21 -8.72
C GLY A 7 -7.13 13.35 -7.53
N ILE A 8 -6.95 14.57 -7.04
CA ILE A 8 -5.94 14.94 -6.06
C ILE A 8 -6.10 14.26 -4.69
N CYS A 9 -7.31 13.86 -4.31
CA CYS A 9 -7.58 13.22 -3.01
C CYS A 9 -7.27 11.73 -2.95
N GLY A 10 -6.88 11.11 -4.08
CA GLY A 10 -6.34 9.76 -4.08
C GLY A 10 -5.00 9.69 -3.32
N THR A 11 -4.71 8.59 -2.64
CA THR A 11 -3.53 8.47 -1.76
C THR A 11 -2.22 8.78 -2.49
N PHE A 12 -2.02 8.22 -3.69
CA PHE A 12 -0.84 8.51 -4.51
C PHE A 12 -0.80 9.98 -4.97
N MET A 13 -1.94 10.50 -5.49
CA MET A 13 -1.99 11.86 -6.04
C MET A 13 -1.88 12.92 -4.95
N GLY A 14 -2.43 12.67 -3.76
CA GLY A 14 -2.27 13.54 -2.59
C GLY A 14 -0.82 13.60 -2.09
N GLY A 15 -0.14 12.46 -2.05
CA GLY A 15 1.29 12.41 -1.75
C GLY A 15 2.15 13.13 -2.80
N LEU A 16 1.82 12.97 -4.09
CA LEU A 16 2.46 13.71 -5.19
C LEU A 16 2.24 15.22 -5.04
N ALA A 17 1.03 15.66 -4.68
CA ALA A 17 0.73 17.07 -4.41
C ALA A 17 1.58 17.63 -3.27
N ALA A 18 1.77 16.85 -2.20
CA ALA A 18 2.62 17.22 -1.08
C ALA A 18 4.09 17.38 -1.53
N LEU A 19 4.62 16.42 -2.30
CA LEU A 19 5.98 16.51 -2.87
C LEU A 19 6.15 17.73 -3.77
N ALA A 20 5.16 18.02 -4.61
CA ALA A 20 5.19 19.17 -5.49
C ALA A 20 5.21 20.50 -4.71
N ARG A 21 4.42 20.60 -3.62
CA ARG A 21 4.44 21.76 -2.72
C ARG A 21 5.78 21.92 -2.01
N GLU A 22 6.35 20.83 -1.50
CA GLU A 22 7.67 20.82 -0.85
C GLU A 22 8.78 21.21 -1.84
N ALA A 23 8.64 20.83 -3.13
CA ALA A 23 9.54 21.23 -4.21
C ALA A 23 9.37 22.70 -4.65
N GLY A 24 8.44 23.45 -4.05
CA GLY A 24 8.23 24.88 -4.35
C GLY A 24 7.27 25.14 -5.52
N HIS A 25 6.52 24.17 -6.00
CA HIS A 25 5.52 24.36 -7.03
C HIS A 25 4.21 24.95 -6.45
N LYS A 26 3.51 25.77 -7.24
CA LYS A 26 2.12 26.10 -6.97
C LYS A 26 1.27 24.88 -7.34
N VAL A 27 0.43 24.43 -6.42
CA VAL A 27 -0.45 23.26 -6.63
C VAL A 27 -1.89 23.67 -6.38
N THR A 28 -2.76 23.34 -7.32
CA THR A 28 -4.21 23.33 -7.20
C THR A 28 -4.72 21.97 -7.64
N GLY A 29 -5.96 21.62 -7.34
CA GLY A 29 -6.49 20.34 -7.83
C GLY A 29 -7.95 20.11 -7.50
N CYS A 30 -8.51 19.11 -8.15
CA CYS A 30 -9.92 18.75 -8.05
C CYS A 30 -10.13 17.26 -7.83
N ASP A 31 -11.25 16.95 -7.16
CA ASP A 31 -11.74 15.60 -6.95
C ASP A 31 -13.25 15.63 -6.63
N THR A 32 -13.96 14.51 -6.77
CA THR A 32 -15.32 14.35 -6.24
C THR A 32 -15.34 13.70 -4.86
N GLY A 33 -14.22 13.11 -4.43
CA GLY A 33 -14.05 12.46 -3.13
C GLY A 33 -13.25 13.30 -2.13
N VAL A 34 -13.66 14.54 -1.88
CA VAL A 34 -12.96 15.48 -0.99
C VAL A 34 -13.39 15.28 0.48
N TYR A 35 -12.76 14.32 1.17
CA TYR A 35 -13.04 14.00 2.57
C TYR A 35 -11.75 13.65 3.36
N PRO A 36 -11.79 13.80 4.70
CA PRO A 36 -10.66 13.42 5.56
C PRO A 36 -10.26 11.93 5.43
N PRO A 37 -8.98 11.58 5.65
CA PRO A 37 -7.89 12.47 6.13
C PRO A 37 -7.14 13.23 5.02
N MET A 38 -7.29 12.85 3.75
CA MET A 38 -6.49 13.43 2.66
C MET A 38 -6.82 14.90 2.43
N SER A 39 -8.10 15.27 2.42
CA SER A 39 -8.51 16.67 2.25
C SER A 39 -7.91 17.59 3.32
N ASP A 40 -7.83 17.13 4.58
CA ASP A 40 -7.27 17.94 5.67
C ASP A 40 -5.76 18.11 5.50
N GLN A 41 -5.05 17.06 5.10
CA GLN A 41 -3.62 17.11 4.82
C GLN A 41 -3.29 18.09 3.68
N LEU A 42 -4.06 18.05 2.60
CA LEU A 42 -3.86 18.93 1.44
C LEU A 42 -4.18 20.40 1.79
N ARG A 43 -5.26 20.66 2.53
CA ARG A 43 -5.61 22.00 3.01
C ARG A 43 -4.55 22.56 3.96
N ALA A 44 -3.99 21.73 4.84
CA ALA A 44 -2.89 22.13 5.74
C ALA A 44 -1.62 22.54 4.98
N LEU A 45 -1.42 22.03 3.75
CA LEU A 45 -0.35 22.44 2.83
C LEU A 45 -0.70 23.70 2.02
N GLY A 46 -1.86 24.32 2.26
CA GLY A 46 -2.34 25.50 1.54
C GLY A 46 -2.75 25.18 0.09
N ILE A 47 -3.18 23.96 -0.20
CA ILE A 47 -3.67 23.52 -1.50
C ILE A 47 -5.16 23.78 -1.58
N GLU A 48 -5.59 24.53 -2.61
CA GLU A 48 -6.98 24.75 -2.91
C GLU A 48 -7.58 23.49 -3.56
N LEU A 49 -8.66 22.96 -2.97
CA LEU A 49 -9.37 21.78 -3.43
C LEU A 49 -10.73 22.17 -4.00
N ILE A 50 -11.01 21.68 -5.21
CA ILE A 50 -12.28 21.88 -5.92
C ILE A 50 -13.04 20.56 -5.93
N GLU A 51 -14.33 20.59 -5.61
CA GLU A 51 -15.15 19.36 -5.42
C GLU A 51 -15.86 18.87 -6.68
N ASP A 52 -15.38 19.25 -7.85
CA ASP A 52 -15.90 18.80 -9.14
C ASP A 52 -14.79 18.71 -10.20
N TYR A 53 -15.17 18.34 -11.43
CA TYR A 53 -14.28 18.33 -12.60
C TYR A 53 -14.79 19.30 -13.69
N GLY A 54 -15.26 20.50 -13.30
CA GLY A 54 -15.80 21.52 -14.18
C GLY A 54 -14.77 22.07 -15.17
N ALA A 55 -15.20 22.32 -16.41
CA ALA A 55 -14.33 22.85 -17.47
C ALA A 55 -13.88 24.29 -17.20
N ASP A 56 -14.56 25.04 -16.33
CA ASP A 56 -14.21 26.40 -15.88
C ASP A 56 -12.84 26.46 -15.19
N GLN A 57 -12.36 25.36 -14.65
CA GLN A 57 -11.03 25.23 -14.07
C GLN A 57 -9.89 25.44 -15.09
N MET A 58 -10.16 25.40 -16.40
CA MET A 58 -9.21 25.86 -17.43
C MET A 58 -8.75 27.32 -17.20
N ALA A 59 -9.56 28.13 -16.53
CA ALA A 59 -9.24 29.53 -16.19
C ALA A 59 -8.06 29.67 -15.21
N PHE A 60 -7.67 28.62 -14.48
CA PHE A 60 -6.46 28.64 -13.65
C PHE A 60 -5.17 28.73 -14.47
N ALA A 61 -5.24 28.41 -15.77
CA ALA A 61 -4.11 28.42 -16.70
C ALA A 61 -2.83 27.84 -16.11
N PRO A 62 -2.85 26.58 -15.60
CA PRO A 62 -1.66 25.96 -15.06
C PRO A 62 -0.63 25.70 -16.18
N ASP A 63 0.65 25.59 -15.79
CA ASP A 63 1.70 25.18 -16.71
C ASP A 63 1.51 23.72 -17.17
N LEU A 64 0.90 22.88 -16.30
CA LEU A 64 0.67 21.47 -16.57
C LEU A 64 -0.54 20.95 -15.79
N PHE A 65 -1.39 20.17 -16.46
CA PHE A 65 -2.41 19.34 -15.82
C PHE A 65 -1.82 17.95 -15.48
N VAL A 66 -1.97 17.51 -14.24
CA VAL A 66 -1.52 16.18 -13.81
C VAL A 66 -2.72 15.28 -13.58
N ILE A 67 -2.82 14.21 -14.36
CA ILE A 67 -4.01 13.38 -14.46
C ILE A 67 -3.89 12.13 -13.59
N GLY A 68 -4.80 11.99 -12.64
CA GLY A 68 -4.91 10.80 -11.80
C GLY A 68 -5.65 9.65 -12.51
N ASN A 69 -5.43 8.43 -12.03
CA ASN A 69 -5.98 7.21 -12.63
C ASN A 69 -7.53 7.13 -12.57
N VAL A 70 -8.17 7.85 -11.65
CA VAL A 70 -9.63 7.92 -11.55
C VAL A 70 -10.27 8.62 -12.74
N VAL A 71 -9.53 9.49 -13.44
CA VAL A 71 -10.01 10.27 -14.58
C VAL A 71 -10.09 9.39 -15.81
N SER A 72 -11.18 9.54 -16.56
CA SER A 72 -11.44 8.78 -17.79
C SER A 72 -12.27 9.60 -18.77
N ARG A 73 -12.55 9.04 -19.93
CA ARG A 73 -13.50 9.61 -20.90
C ARG A 73 -14.91 9.00 -20.81
N ALA A 74 -15.27 8.50 -19.62
CA ALA A 74 -16.58 7.94 -19.36
C ALA A 74 -17.70 9.01 -19.54
N ARG A 75 -18.87 8.55 -19.96
CA ARG A 75 -20.07 9.36 -20.10
C ARG A 75 -21.07 9.01 -19.02
N LEU A 76 -21.82 10.00 -18.57
CA LEU A 76 -22.99 9.81 -17.72
C LEU A 76 -24.17 9.25 -18.54
N PRO A 77 -25.24 8.74 -17.89
CA PRO A 77 -26.39 8.19 -18.60
C PRO A 77 -27.07 9.16 -19.59
N ASP A 78 -26.96 10.47 -19.36
CA ASP A 78 -27.46 11.53 -20.24
C ASP A 78 -26.53 11.85 -21.42
N GLY A 79 -25.39 11.15 -21.55
CA GLY A 79 -24.39 11.34 -22.60
C GLY A 79 -23.37 12.44 -22.32
N THR A 80 -23.49 13.20 -21.23
CA THR A 80 -22.51 14.22 -20.85
C THR A 80 -21.19 13.60 -20.34
N PRO A 81 -20.04 14.29 -20.52
CA PRO A 81 -18.78 13.80 -19.96
C PRO A 81 -18.83 13.70 -18.43
N LYS A 82 -18.35 12.59 -17.87
CA LYS A 82 -18.16 12.47 -16.42
C LYS A 82 -17.06 13.40 -15.90
N PHE A 83 -16.09 13.73 -16.76
CA PHE A 83 -14.94 14.60 -16.46
C PHE A 83 -14.85 15.74 -17.50
N PRO A 84 -15.72 16.78 -17.42
CA PRO A 84 -15.74 17.87 -18.40
C PRO A 84 -14.40 18.61 -18.54
N LEU A 85 -13.67 18.78 -17.43
CA LEU A 85 -12.33 19.39 -17.45
C LEU A 85 -11.37 18.61 -18.35
N MET A 86 -11.40 17.27 -18.31
CA MET A 86 -10.51 16.47 -19.16
C MET A 86 -10.82 16.66 -20.65
N GLU A 87 -12.08 16.72 -21.02
CA GLU A 87 -12.46 17.02 -22.42
C GLU A 87 -11.98 18.42 -22.85
N ALA A 88 -12.13 19.42 -21.97
CA ALA A 88 -11.64 20.76 -22.22
C ALA A 88 -10.11 20.85 -22.37
N ILE A 89 -9.35 20.09 -21.57
CA ILE A 89 -7.89 19.96 -21.68
C ILE A 89 -7.50 19.44 -23.07
N LEU A 90 -8.18 18.38 -23.53
CA LEU A 90 -7.92 17.77 -24.84
C LEU A 90 -8.28 18.70 -25.99
N ASP A 91 -9.45 19.36 -25.93
CA ASP A 91 -9.92 20.29 -26.97
C ASP A 91 -9.01 21.52 -27.10
N ALA A 92 -8.49 22.00 -25.97
CA ALA A 92 -7.56 23.14 -25.96
C ALA A 92 -6.12 22.76 -26.34
N GLY A 93 -5.78 21.48 -26.45
CA GLY A 93 -4.41 21.03 -26.64
C GLY A 93 -3.49 21.45 -25.49
N ALA A 94 -4.04 21.60 -24.27
CA ALA A 94 -3.27 22.00 -23.10
C ALA A 94 -2.28 20.90 -22.66
N ALA A 95 -1.15 21.31 -22.07
CA ALA A 95 -0.13 20.36 -21.60
C ALA A 95 -0.67 19.50 -20.44
N TYR A 96 -0.54 18.18 -20.56
CA TYR A 96 -0.90 17.25 -19.51
C TYR A 96 0.07 16.07 -19.42
N ALA A 97 0.18 15.49 -18.22
CA ALA A 97 0.96 14.29 -17.94
C ALA A 97 0.25 13.42 -16.91
N SER A 98 0.62 12.16 -16.80
CA SER A 98 0.19 11.32 -15.70
C SER A 98 0.93 11.65 -14.41
N GLY A 99 0.35 11.32 -13.24
CA GLY A 99 1.03 11.46 -11.94
C GLY A 99 2.39 10.74 -11.89
N PRO A 100 2.48 9.44 -12.25
CA PRO A 100 3.75 8.70 -12.29
C PRO A 100 4.79 9.29 -13.24
N GLN A 101 4.38 9.81 -14.40
CA GLN A 101 5.29 10.46 -15.33
C GLN A 101 5.86 11.75 -14.71
N TRP A 102 5.00 12.64 -14.19
CA TRP A 102 5.43 13.86 -13.54
C TRP A 102 6.41 13.58 -12.38
N LEU A 103 6.08 12.60 -11.54
CA LEU A 103 6.93 12.20 -10.42
C LEU A 103 8.31 11.74 -10.89
N ALA A 104 8.35 10.91 -11.95
CA ALA A 104 9.60 10.42 -12.52
C ALA A 104 10.51 11.55 -13.02
N GLU A 105 9.94 12.54 -13.71
CA GLU A 105 10.68 13.63 -14.35
C GLU A 105 11.11 14.72 -13.37
N HIS A 106 10.29 15.02 -12.33
CA HIS A 106 10.51 16.18 -11.46
C HIS A 106 11.01 15.83 -10.06
N VAL A 107 10.82 14.59 -9.61
CA VAL A 107 11.21 14.16 -8.26
C VAL A 107 12.25 13.04 -8.28
N LEU A 108 12.05 12.00 -9.09
CA LEU A 108 12.88 10.79 -9.04
C LEU A 108 14.16 10.91 -9.87
N GLN A 109 14.20 11.81 -10.87
CA GLN A 109 15.35 11.99 -11.74
C GLN A 109 16.62 12.31 -10.92
N GLY A 110 17.69 11.54 -11.15
CA GLY A 110 18.98 11.71 -10.47
C GLY A 110 19.03 11.16 -9.03
N ARG A 111 18.00 10.49 -8.56
CA ARG A 111 17.98 9.82 -7.25
C ARG A 111 18.22 8.32 -7.38
N HIS A 112 18.69 7.69 -6.30
CA HIS A 112 18.67 6.24 -6.17
C HIS A 112 17.28 5.83 -5.71
N VAL A 113 16.43 5.43 -6.65
CA VAL A 113 15.05 5.00 -6.37
C VAL A 113 15.05 3.54 -5.91
N LEU A 114 14.43 3.30 -4.73
CA LEU A 114 14.13 1.98 -4.19
C LEU A 114 12.62 1.77 -4.30
N ALA A 115 12.18 0.94 -5.24
CA ALA A 115 10.77 0.67 -5.49
C ALA A 115 10.35 -0.64 -4.85
N VAL A 116 9.24 -0.64 -4.12
CA VAL A 116 8.69 -1.83 -3.45
C VAL A 116 7.40 -2.24 -4.13
N ALA A 117 7.45 -3.32 -4.90
CA ALA A 117 6.34 -3.92 -5.62
C ALA A 117 5.89 -5.23 -4.97
N GLY A 118 4.66 -5.65 -5.25
CA GLY A 118 4.05 -6.88 -4.75
C GLY A 118 2.55 -6.72 -4.58
N THR A 119 1.81 -7.81 -4.54
CA THR A 119 0.36 -7.77 -4.28
C THR A 119 0.08 -7.29 -2.86
N HIS A 120 0.85 -7.79 -1.87
CA HIS A 120 0.67 -7.50 -0.45
C HIS A 120 1.95 -6.98 0.20
N GLY A 121 1.80 -6.26 1.32
CA GLY A 121 2.93 -5.79 2.13
C GLY A 121 3.68 -4.58 1.59
N LYS A 122 3.35 -4.06 0.40
CA LYS A 122 4.01 -2.88 -0.21
C LYS A 122 4.18 -1.73 0.78
N THR A 123 3.09 -1.23 1.32
CA THR A 123 3.06 -0.08 2.24
C THR A 123 3.95 -0.29 3.47
N THR A 124 3.83 -1.46 4.09
CA THR A 124 4.61 -1.80 5.30
C THR A 124 6.10 -1.91 4.97
N THR A 125 6.47 -2.62 3.90
CA THR A 125 7.87 -2.78 3.48
C THR A 125 8.49 -1.44 3.07
N THR A 126 7.75 -0.60 2.31
CA THR A 126 8.19 0.75 1.94
C THR A 126 8.45 1.60 3.17
N SER A 127 7.56 1.53 4.17
CA SER A 127 7.68 2.26 5.42
C SER A 127 8.87 1.78 6.26
N MET A 128 9.05 0.46 6.39
CA MET A 128 10.21 -0.15 7.06
C MET A 128 11.52 0.29 6.39
N LEU A 129 11.58 0.24 5.06
CA LEU A 129 12.76 0.64 4.31
C LEU A 129 13.07 2.13 4.48
N ALA A 130 12.08 3.00 4.36
CA ALA A 130 12.24 4.42 4.60
C ALA A 130 12.75 4.70 6.03
N TRP A 131 12.21 4.00 7.03
CA TRP A 131 12.63 4.13 8.43
C TRP A 131 14.06 3.64 8.68
N ILE A 132 14.46 2.52 8.09
CA ILE A 132 15.84 2.03 8.14
C ILE A 132 16.80 3.09 7.59
N LEU A 133 16.50 3.65 6.42
CA LEU A 133 17.34 4.66 5.76
C LEU A 133 17.39 5.97 6.56
N GLU A 134 16.27 6.36 7.19
CA GLU A 134 16.23 7.52 8.11
C GLU A 134 17.13 7.31 9.31
N CYS A 135 17.03 6.16 9.97
CA CYS A 135 17.86 5.80 11.13
C CYS A 135 19.37 5.71 10.77
N ALA A 136 19.68 5.38 9.52
CA ALA A 136 21.04 5.38 8.99
C ALA A 136 21.55 6.78 8.58
N GLY A 137 20.74 7.84 8.76
CA GLY A 137 21.11 9.22 8.45
C GLY A 137 21.07 9.59 6.96
N LEU A 138 20.46 8.75 6.12
CA LEU A 138 20.39 8.97 4.66
C LEU A 138 19.28 9.95 4.26
N GLN A 139 18.42 10.37 5.19
CA GLN A 139 17.32 11.32 4.96
C GLN A 139 16.51 11.01 3.67
N PRO A 140 15.91 9.82 3.55
CA PRO A 140 15.26 9.41 2.32
C PRO A 140 14.09 10.32 1.95
N GLY A 141 13.91 10.58 0.65
CA GLY A 141 12.61 10.92 0.14
C GLY A 141 11.73 9.67 0.10
N PHE A 142 10.41 9.84 0.19
CA PHE A 142 9.49 8.71 0.06
C PHE A 142 8.10 9.10 -0.41
N LEU A 143 7.41 8.12 -1.01
CA LEU A 143 5.98 8.16 -1.30
C LEU A 143 5.39 6.79 -0.97
N VAL A 144 4.51 6.75 0.04
CA VAL A 144 3.91 5.55 0.62
C VAL A 144 2.39 5.62 0.52
N GLY A 145 1.74 4.50 0.24
CA GLY A 145 0.29 4.39 0.15
C GLY A 145 -0.46 4.46 1.49
N GLY A 146 0.23 4.76 2.57
CA GLY A 146 -0.31 4.93 3.93
C GLY A 146 0.47 5.98 4.69
N VAL A 147 0.20 6.12 5.98
CA VAL A 147 0.90 7.07 6.86
C VAL A 147 1.72 6.28 7.88
N PRO A 148 3.05 6.15 7.70
CA PRO A 148 3.91 5.55 8.71
C PRO A 148 3.89 6.40 9.99
N LEU A 149 3.73 5.75 11.14
CA LEU A 149 3.63 6.45 12.42
C LEU A 149 4.92 7.18 12.78
N ASP A 150 6.06 6.63 12.38
CA ASP A 150 7.38 7.22 12.61
C ASP A 150 7.60 8.55 11.89
N PHE A 151 6.88 8.81 10.79
CA PHE A 151 7.00 10.04 10.01
C PHE A 151 5.79 10.95 10.11
N GLY A 152 4.60 10.41 10.39
CA GLY A 152 3.34 11.16 10.46
C GLY A 152 2.82 11.68 9.11
N VAL A 153 3.54 11.46 8.00
CA VAL A 153 3.19 11.87 6.64
C VAL A 153 3.38 10.72 5.67
N SER A 154 2.66 10.75 4.54
CA SER A 154 2.75 9.71 3.50
C SER A 154 3.80 10.01 2.41
N ALA A 155 4.32 11.23 2.37
CA ALA A 155 5.28 11.67 1.36
C ALA A 155 6.23 12.74 1.91
N ARG A 156 7.47 12.72 1.44
CA ARG A 156 8.54 13.68 1.77
C ARG A 156 9.60 13.67 0.67
N LEU A 157 10.14 14.84 0.29
CA LEU A 157 11.24 14.93 -0.70
C LEU A 157 12.57 14.36 -0.19
N GLY A 158 12.82 14.43 1.12
CA GLY A 158 14.08 14.00 1.72
C GLY A 158 15.26 14.91 1.37
N ALA A 159 16.49 14.34 1.44
CA ALA A 159 17.72 15.10 1.15
C ALA A 159 17.66 15.75 -0.24
N PRO A 160 18.13 17.01 -0.38
CA PRO A 160 18.11 17.71 -1.64
C PRO A 160 19.03 17.02 -2.66
N HIS A 161 18.57 16.95 -3.91
CA HIS A 161 19.39 16.48 -5.01
C HIS A 161 20.50 17.53 -5.27
N ARG A 162 21.76 17.15 -5.02
CA ARG A 162 22.93 17.95 -5.42
C ARG A 162 23.44 17.36 -6.74
N PRO A 163 23.29 18.06 -7.88
CA PRO A 163 23.88 17.60 -9.11
C PRO A 163 25.42 17.62 -8.96
N SER A 164 26.00 16.45 -8.78
CA SER A 164 27.47 16.29 -8.84
C SER A 164 27.82 15.83 -10.26
N PRO A 165 28.60 16.60 -11.03
CA PRO A 165 29.11 16.14 -12.31
C PRO A 165 29.96 14.89 -12.09
N GLY A 166 29.53 13.74 -12.55
CA GLY A 166 30.27 12.48 -12.49
C GLY A 166 29.88 11.48 -11.42
N ALA A 167 28.86 11.73 -10.59
CA ALA A 167 28.36 10.77 -9.61
C ALA A 167 27.72 9.54 -10.29
N GLY A 168 28.52 8.53 -10.55
CA GLY A 168 28.12 7.25 -11.14
C GLY A 168 28.09 6.09 -10.16
N ILE A 169 28.22 6.33 -8.83
CA ILE A 169 28.39 5.27 -7.83
C ILE A 169 27.23 5.28 -6.85
N ALA A 170 26.69 4.10 -6.58
CA ALA A 170 25.75 3.86 -5.50
C ALA A 170 26.36 4.39 -4.17
N GLY A 171 25.76 5.41 -3.57
CA GLY A 171 26.23 6.04 -2.32
C GLY A 171 26.26 7.57 -2.33
N GLU A 172 26.28 8.22 -3.49
CA GLU A 172 26.30 9.69 -3.58
C GLU A 172 24.95 10.31 -3.99
N ALA A 173 24.07 9.55 -4.65
CA ALA A 173 22.75 10.04 -5.05
C ALA A 173 21.77 9.98 -3.87
N PRO A 174 20.96 11.03 -3.64
CA PRO A 174 19.90 10.99 -2.62
C PRO A 174 18.95 9.81 -2.85
N VAL A 175 18.63 9.10 -1.79
CA VAL A 175 17.74 7.94 -1.86
C VAL A 175 16.28 8.35 -1.87
N PHE A 176 15.45 7.62 -2.60
CA PHE A 176 13.99 7.79 -2.61
C PHE A 176 13.30 6.44 -2.58
N VAL A 177 12.45 6.23 -1.59
CA VAL A 177 11.69 4.97 -1.41
C VAL A 177 10.26 5.18 -1.92
N ILE A 178 9.80 4.30 -2.81
CA ILE A 178 8.46 4.43 -3.38
C ILE A 178 7.69 3.11 -3.34
N GLU A 179 6.44 3.20 -2.94
CA GLU A 179 5.48 2.12 -3.10
C GLU A 179 5.12 1.99 -4.59
N ALA A 180 5.34 0.81 -5.14
CA ALA A 180 5.29 0.56 -6.58
C ALA A 180 4.10 -0.31 -6.94
N ASP A 181 2.99 0.36 -7.30
CA ASP A 181 1.76 -0.33 -7.67
C ASP A 181 1.79 -0.83 -9.12
N GLU A 182 1.19 -2.00 -9.31
CA GLU A 182 0.96 -2.67 -10.60
C GLU A 182 -0.21 -2.07 -11.40
N TYR A 183 -1.02 -1.18 -10.84
CA TYR A 183 -2.14 -0.51 -11.54
C TYR A 183 -1.68 0.25 -12.78
N ASP A 184 -2.58 0.38 -13.74
CA ASP A 184 -2.40 1.26 -14.89
C ASP A 184 -2.19 2.73 -14.46
N THR A 185 -1.46 3.47 -15.29
CA THR A 185 -0.98 4.82 -14.98
C THR A 185 -2.08 5.86 -15.09
N ALA A 186 -2.80 5.86 -16.21
CA ALA A 186 -3.88 6.78 -16.54
C ALA A 186 -4.74 6.20 -17.68
N PHE A 187 -5.87 6.85 -18.01
CA PHE A 187 -6.73 6.38 -19.12
C PHE A 187 -6.02 6.37 -20.48
N PHE A 188 -5.02 7.22 -20.67
CA PHE A 188 -4.21 7.34 -21.90
C PHE A 188 -2.88 6.58 -21.83
N ASP A 189 -2.49 6.05 -20.66
CA ASP A 189 -1.29 5.24 -20.49
C ASP A 189 -1.63 4.00 -19.64
N LYS A 190 -1.71 2.85 -20.32
CA LYS A 190 -2.11 1.57 -19.71
C LYS A 190 -0.94 0.75 -19.17
N ARG A 191 0.28 1.29 -19.19
CA ARG A 191 1.41 0.67 -18.49
C ARG A 191 1.23 0.80 -16.98
N SER A 192 1.74 -0.16 -16.23
CA SER A 192 1.75 -0.07 -14.76
C SER A 192 2.58 1.13 -14.29
N LYS A 193 2.14 1.78 -13.21
CA LYS A 193 2.78 2.98 -12.65
C LYS A 193 4.27 2.80 -12.40
N PHE A 194 4.67 1.66 -11.89
CA PHE A 194 6.05 1.38 -11.50
C PHE A 194 7.06 1.41 -12.67
N VAL A 195 6.63 1.26 -13.91
CA VAL A 195 7.50 1.35 -15.10
C VAL A 195 8.10 2.76 -15.25
N HIS A 196 7.38 3.78 -14.77
CA HIS A 196 7.86 5.16 -14.77
C HIS A 196 8.98 5.42 -13.77
N TYR A 197 9.07 4.65 -12.67
CA TYR A 197 9.95 4.96 -11.53
C TYR A 197 11.41 4.65 -11.78
N ARG A 198 11.76 3.78 -12.74
CA ARG A 198 13.13 3.42 -13.15
C ARG A 198 14.03 3.15 -11.94
N PRO A 199 13.68 2.18 -11.07
CA PRO A 199 14.40 1.98 -9.82
C PRO A 199 15.81 1.43 -10.06
N ARG A 200 16.74 1.82 -9.17
CA ARG A 200 18.04 1.15 -9.04
C ARG A 200 17.96 -0.05 -8.10
N THR A 201 17.01 -0.04 -7.16
CA THR A 201 16.68 -1.20 -6.32
C THR A 201 15.20 -1.49 -6.49
N ALA A 202 14.83 -2.67 -6.96
CA ALA A 202 13.46 -3.13 -7.04
C ALA A 202 13.24 -4.27 -6.06
N VAL A 203 12.29 -4.12 -5.13
CA VAL A 203 11.82 -5.18 -4.24
C VAL A 203 10.58 -5.80 -4.85
N LEU A 204 10.58 -7.11 -5.04
CA LEU A 204 9.46 -7.93 -5.48
C LEU A 204 9.02 -8.80 -4.30
N ASN A 205 8.00 -8.35 -3.57
CA ASN A 205 7.66 -8.91 -2.26
C ASN A 205 6.86 -10.22 -2.38
N ASN A 206 5.82 -10.20 -3.18
CA ASN A 206 4.98 -11.37 -3.53
C ASN A 206 4.18 -11.06 -4.79
N LEU A 207 3.57 -12.09 -5.38
CA LEU A 207 2.78 -11.92 -6.59
C LEU A 207 1.66 -12.96 -6.65
N GLU A 208 0.44 -12.49 -6.41
CA GLU A 208 -0.80 -13.24 -6.52
C GLU A 208 -1.75 -12.58 -7.53
N PHE A 209 -2.78 -13.31 -7.94
CA PHE A 209 -3.85 -12.73 -8.75
C PHE A 209 -4.70 -11.77 -7.92
N ASP A 210 -4.73 -10.51 -8.31
CA ASP A 210 -5.60 -9.45 -7.79
C ASP A 210 -5.97 -8.51 -8.96
N HIS A 211 -6.77 -7.48 -8.66
CA HIS A 211 -7.18 -6.48 -9.66
C HIS A 211 -7.86 -7.09 -10.89
N ALA A 212 -8.85 -7.97 -10.66
CA ALA A 212 -9.62 -8.66 -11.69
C ALA A 212 -10.38 -7.72 -12.65
N ASP A 213 -10.46 -6.43 -12.34
CA ASP A 213 -11.00 -5.37 -13.19
C ASP A 213 -9.98 -4.86 -14.24
N ILE A 214 -8.69 -5.18 -14.08
CA ILE A 214 -7.61 -4.72 -14.96
C ILE A 214 -6.86 -5.90 -15.59
N PHE A 215 -6.72 -7.01 -14.87
CA PHE A 215 -5.94 -8.17 -15.31
C PHE A 215 -6.83 -9.42 -15.42
N ASP A 216 -6.69 -10.13 -16.53
CA ASP A 216 -7.45 -11.35 -16.80
C ASP A 216 -6.94 -12.53 -15.97
N ASP A 217 -5.63 -12.59 -15.71
CA ASP A 217 -4.96 -13.72 -15.08
C ASP A 217 -3.64 -13.33 -14.40
N LEU A 218 -3.06 -14.24 -13.63
CA LEU A 218 -1.75 -14.06 -13.00
C LEU A 218 -0.61 -13.84 -14.03
N PRO A 219 -0.52 -14.55 -15.16
CA PRO A 219 0.45 -14.25 -16.22
C PRO A 219 0.39 -12.81 -16.74
N ALA A 220 -0.77 -12.18 -16.77
CA ALA A 220 -0.89 -10.77 -17.14
C ALA A 220 -0.16 -9.86 -16.15
N ILE A 221 -0.27 -10.15 -14.85
CA ILE A 221 0.44 -9.41 -13.79
C ILE A 221 1.94 -9.72 -13.84
N GLU A 222 2.35 -10.99 -14.04
CA GLU A 222 3.75 -11.38 -14.21
C GLU A 222 4.43 -10.60 -15.34
N ARG A 223 3.73 -10.37 -16.46
CA ARG A 223 4.24 -9.52 -17.55
C ARG A 223 4.50 -8.09 -17.10
N GLN A 224 3.64 -7.50 -16.27
CA GLN A 224 3.87 -6.16 -15.74
C GLN A 224 5.09 -6.12 -14.83
N PHE A 225 5.24 -7.08 -13.93
CA PHE A 225 6.44 -7.20 -13.08
C PHE A 225 7.71 -7.38 -13.90
N HIS A 226 7.66 -8.16 -15.00
CA HIS A 226 8.78 -8.26 -15.92
C HIS A 226 9.09 -6.91 -16.60
N HIS A 227 8.07 -6.08 -16.92
CA HIS A 227 8.30 -4.72 -17.42
C HIS A 227 9.03 -3.86 -16.38
N LEU A 228 8.73 -3.99 -15.07
CA LEU A 228 9.49 -3.33 -14.01
C LEU A 228 10.94 -3.82 -13.97
N VAL A 229 11.18 -5.14 -13.96
CA VAL A 229 12.54 -5.73 -13.93
C VAL A 229 13.39 -5.20 -15.10
N ARG A 230 12.81 -5.04 -16.28
CA ARG A 230 13.50 -4.47 -17.47
C ARG A 230 13.95 -3.03 -17.29
N THR A 231 13.40 -2.29 -16.35
CA THR A 231 13.79 -0.89 -16.08
C THR A 231 14.93 -0.76 -15.08
N VAL A 232 15.29 -1.84 -14.39
CA VAL A 232 16.41 -1.87 -13.44
C VAL A 232 17.73 -1.95 -14.22
N PRO A 233 18.67 -1.01 -14.02
CA PRO A 233 19.94 -1.00 -14.77
C PRO A 233 20.85 -2.17 -14.35
N PRO A 234 21.84 -2.54 -15.17
CA PRO A 234 22.80 -3.61 -14.82
C PRO A 234 23.54 -3.38 -13.49
N SER A 235 23.77 -2.12 -13.13
CA SER A 235 24.37 -1.72 -11.84
C SER A 235 23.36 -1.67 -10.68
N GLY A 236 22.10 -1.98 -10.95
CA GLY A 236 21.03 -2.02 -9.95
C GLY A 236 20.88 -3.40 -9.32
N ARG A 237 19.80 -3.57 -8.54
CA ARG A 237 19.52 -4.82 -7.84
C ARG A 237 18.02 -5.13 -7.81
N VAL A 238 17.68 -6.39 -8.05
CA VAL A 238 16.35 -6.93 -7.80
C VAL A 238 16.41 -7.75 -6.52
N VAL A 239 15.62 -7.36 -5.52
CA VAL A 239 15.43 -8.09 -4.25
C VAL A 239 14.10 -8.82 -4.34
N PHE A 240 14.08 -10.15 -4.25
CA PHE A 240 12.86 -10.91 -4.48
C PHE A 240 12.60 -11.98 -3.43
N ASN A 241 11.34 -12.26 -3.17
CA ASN A 241 10.92 -13.32 -2.28
C ASN A 241 11.12 -14.68 -2.94
N GLY A 242 12.05 -15.46 -2.43
CA GLY A 242 12.37 -16.80 -2.94
C GLY A 242 11.29 -17.88 -2.66
N LEU A 243 10.25 -17.54 -1.89
CA LEU A 243 9.09 -18.42 -1.67
C LEU A 243 8.06 -18.34 -2.79
N GLU A 244 8.16 -17.33 -3.68
CA GLU A 244 7.16 -17.00 -4.69
C GLU A 244 7.56 -17.54 -6.07
N GLU A 245 6.96 -18.65 -6.49
CA GLU A 245 7.23 -19.24 -7.82
C GLU A 245 6.89 -18.29 -8.97
N SER A 246 5.87 -17.45 -8.82
CA SER A 246 5.50 -16.42 -9.79
C SER A 246 6.63 -15.43 -10.03
N LEU A 247 7.33 -15.00 -8.97
CA LEU A 247 8.49 -14.11 -9.09
C LEU A 247 9.69 -14.81 -9.73
N VAL A 248 9.89 -16.10 -9.45
CA VAL A 248 10.92 -16.89 -10.13
C VAL A 248 10.65 -16.93 -11.63
N ARG A 249 9.40 -17.14 -12.07
CA ARG A 249 9.01 -17.08 -13.50
C ARG A 249 9.26 -15.70 -14.11
N VAL A 250 8.94 -14.63 -13.38
CA VAL A 250 9.21 -13.24 -13.82
C VAL A 250 10.71 -13.03 -14.08
N LEU A 251 11.59 -13.49 -13.19
CA LEU A 251 13.04 -13.35 -13.35
C LEU A 251 13.60 -14.25 -14.46
N HIS A 252 13.04 -15.45 -14.65
CA HIS A 252 13.42 -16.35 -15.74
C HIS A 252 13.05 -15.79 -17.12
N ALA A 253 12.03 -14.93 -17.21
CA ALA A 253 11.69 -14.23 -18.46
C ALA A 253 12.77 -13.21 -18.89
N GLY A 254 13.71 -12.90 -17.98
CA GLY A 254 14.88 -12.05 -18.20
C GLY A 254 15.13 -11.10 -17.02
N CYS A 255 16.38 -11.07 -16.57
CA CYS A 255 16.87 -10.12 -15.56
C CYS A 255 18.29 -9.71 -15.94
N TRP A 256 18.57 -8.40 -15.93
CA TRP A 256 19.84 -7.84 -16.40
C TRP A 256 20.68 -7.24 -15.27
N SER A 257 20.16 -7.24 -14.05
CA SER A 257 20.80 -6.74 -12.84
C SER A 257 21.09 -7.87 -11.86
N GLU A 258 21.93 -7.61 -10.87
CA GLU A 258 22.14 -8.56 -9.78
C GLU A 258 20.84 -8.83 -9.03
N VAL A 259 20.69 -10.05 -8.54
CA VAL A 259 19.56 -10.48 -7.74
C VAL A 259 19.98 -10.79 -6.32
N THR A 260 19.09 -10.52 -5.37
CA THR A 260 19.23 -10.91 -3.96
C THR A 260 17.90 -11.53 -3.52
N SER A 261 17.94 -12.74 -3.03
CA SER A 261 16.75 -13.46 -2.58
C SER A 261 16.52 -13.33 -1.08
N PHE A 262 15.26 -13.42 -0.65
CA PHE A 262 14.90 -13.52 0.78
C PHE A 262 13.77 -14.53 1.01
N GLY A 263 13.67 -14.99 2.24
CA GLY A 263 12.52 -15.77 2.76
C GLY A 263 12.67 -17.29 2.67
N ALA A 264 13.03 -17.85 1.53
CA ALA A 264 13.24 -19.29 1.39
C ALA A 264 14.54 -19.74 2.11
N LEU A 265 14.61 -21.00 2.53
CA LEU A 265 15.76 -21.55 3.29
C LEU A 265 17.11 -21.37 2.57
N VAL A 266 17.10 -21.35 1.25
CA VAL A 266 18.31 -21.21 0.42
C VAL A 266 18.54 -19.75 -0.04
N SER A 267 17.73 -18.82 0.45
CA SER A 267 17.83 -17.40 0.07
C SER A 267 19.06 -16.72 0.70
N ASP A 268 19.50 -15.60 0.10
CA ASP A 268 20.59 -14.78 0.65
C ASP A 268 20.24 -14.25 2.04
N PHE A 269 18.98 -13.81 2.25
CA PHE A 269 18.49 -13.35 3.54
C PHE A 269 17.38 -14.27 4.06
N THR A 270 17.59 -14.83 5.26
CA THR A 270 16.61 -15.69 5.94
C THR A 270 16.38 -15.24 7.37
N ALA A 271 15.31 -15.74 8.00
CA ALA A 271 15.00 -15.47 9.39
C ALA A 271 14.96 -16.76 10.20
N GLN A 272 15.46 -16.72 11.43
CA GLN A 272 15.37 -17.81 12.39
C GLN A 272 14.79 -17.29 13.71
N GLY A 273 13.70 -17.87 14.16
CA GLY A 273 13.01 -17.51 15.40
C GLY A 273 11.56 -17.11 15.18
N ASP A 274 10.91 -16.64 16.25
CA ASP A 274 9.53 -16.17 16.23
C ASP A 274 9.41 -14.85 15.45
N PRO A 275 8.32 -14.60 14.70
CA PRO A 275 8.14 -13.34 13.97
C PRO A 275 8.27 -12.06 14.81
N GLN A 276 8.10 -12.12 16.12
CA GLN A 276 8.29 -10.95 17.00
C GLN A 276 9.74 -10.82 17.51
N ALA A 277 10.53 -11.90 17.43
CA ALA A 277 11.91 -11.93 17.95
C ALA A 277 12.75 -12.93 17.15
N PHE A 278 13.45 -12.48 16.12
CA PHE A 278 14.16 -13.35 15.17
C PHE A 278 15.55 -12.83 14.83
N ASP A 279 16.43 -13.77 14.52
CA ASP A 279 17.72 -13.49 13.93
C ASP A 279 17.62 -13.41 12.42
N VAL A 280 18.24 -12.40 11.83
CA VAL A 280 18.42 -12.28 10.39
C VAL A 280 19.74 -12.92 10.00
N LEU A 281 19.67 -13.88 9.09
CA LEU A 281 20.84 -14.53 8.55
C LEU A 281 21.11 -14.01 7.12
N HIS A 282 22.35 -13.69 6.83
CA HIS A 282 22.83 -13.44 5.48
C HIS A 282 23.77 -14.56 5.05
N ARG A 283 23.35 -15.34 4.05
CA ARG A 283 24.08 -16.52 3.57
C ARG A 283 24.45 -17.49 4.71
N GLY A 284 23.49 -17.74 5.59
CA GLY A 284 23.61 -18.66 6.72
C GLY A 284 24.33 -18.11 7.97
N GLN A 285 24.85 -16.89 7.93
CA GLN A 285 25.47 -16.24 9.08
C GLN A 285 24.52 -15.24 9.72
N ALA A 286 24.33 -15.32 11.05
CA ALA A 286 23.53 -14.35 11.79
C ALA A 286 24.20 -12.96 11.76
N VAL A 287 23.51 -11.97 11.21
CA VAL A 287 24.02 -10.61 10.97
C VAL A 287 23.24 -9.53 11.70
N ALA A 288 22.02 -9.84 12.16
CA ALA A 288 21.18 -8.91 12.92
C ALA A 288 20.17 -9.64 13.78
N ARG A 289 19.66 -8.96 14.80
CA ARG A 289 18.51 -9.36 15.60
C ARG A 289 17.42 -8.32 15.49
N VAL A 290 16.17 -8.78 15.28
CA VAL A 290 14.97 -7.93 15.28
C VAL A 290 14.05 -8.38 16.41
N GLU A 291 13.70 -7.43 17.28
CA GLU A 291 12.70 -7.62 18.35
C GLU A 291 11.74 -6.43 18.30
N TRP A 292 10.47 -6.70 18.08
CA TRP A 292 9.46 -5.68 17.84
C TRP A 292 8.04 -6.08 18.26
N ALA A 293 7.10 -5.15 18.18
CA ALA A 293 5.70 -5.41 18.50
C ALA A 293 4.85 -5.98 17.33
N LEU A 294 5.41 -6.02 16.11
CA LEU A 294 4.69 -6.51 14.94
C LEU A 294 4.54 -8.04 14.99
N THR A 295 3.45 -8.54 14.44
CA THR A 295 3.11 -9.96 14.46
C THR A 295 3.03 -10.53 13.04
N GLY A 296 3.17 -11.84 12.94
CA GLY A 296 2.96 -12.61 11.71
C GLY A 296 4.21 -12.74 10.83
N VAL A 297 4.31 -13.90 10.19
CA VAL A 297 5.43 -14.26 9.28
C VAL A 297 5.53 -13.27 8.11
N HIS A 298 4.41 -12.73 7.64
CA HIS A 298 4.40 -11.72 6.58
C HIS A 298 5.20 -10.46 6.96
N ASN A 299 5.15 -9.99 8.22
CA ASN A 299 5.96 -8.86 8.66
C ASN A 299 7.44 -9.23 8.80
N GLN A 300 7.74 -10.47 9.20
CA GLN A 300 9.12 -10.97 9.20
C GLN A 300 9.70 -11.00 7.77
N LEU A 301 8.92 -11.42 6.76
CA LEU A 301 9.31 -11.36 5.35
C LEU A 301 9.47 -9.93 4.84
N ASN A 302 8.55 -9.02 5.20
CA ASN A 302 8.65 -7.60 4.89
C ASN A 302 9.94 -6.98 5.46
N ALA A 303 10.35 -7.39 6.68
CA ALA A 303 11.61 -6.96 7.28
C ALA A 303 12.83 -7.47 6.51
N LEU A 304 12.86 -8.74 6.10
CA LEU A 304 13.94 -9.28 5.30
C LEU A 304 14.09 -8.53 3.96
N ALA A 305 12.97 -8.25 3.30
CA ALA A 305 12.92 -7.47 2.07
C ALA A 305 13.52 -6.07 2.26
N ALA A 306 13.08 -5.36 3.31
CA ALA A 306 13.56 -4.01 3.64
C ALA A 306 15.05 -4.00 4.00
N ILE A 307 15.52 -4.97 4.79
CA ILE A 307 16.94 -5.12 5.16
C ILE A 307 17.80 -5.41 3.92
N ALA A 308 17.37 -6.33 3.05
CA ALA A 308 18.10 -6.65 1.83
C ALA A 308 18.18 -5.47 0.86
N ALA A 309 17.11 -4.67 0.74
CA ALA A 309 17.10 -3.45 -0.07
C ALA A 309 17.98 -2.35 0.52
N ALA A 310 17.94 -2.14 1.84
CA ALA A 310 18.79 -1.16 2.53
C ALA A 310 20.27 -1.55 2.45
N HIS A 311 20.59 -2.85 2.49
CA HIS A 311 21.95 -3.35 2.31
C HIS A 311 22.55 -2.96 0.95
N HIS A 312 21.75 -2.89 -0.11
CA HIS A 312 22.22 -2.45 -1.43
C HIS A 312 22.67 -0.99 -1.47
N VAL A 313 22.14 -0.14 -0.60
CA VAL A 313 22.55 1.27 -0.48
C VAL A 313 23.50 1.52 0.68
N GLY A 314 24.15 0.46 1.20
CA GLY A 314 25.26 0.56 2.15
C GLY A 314 24.87 0.52 3.63
N VAL A 315 23.59 0.32 3.97
CA VAL A 315 23.18 0.16 5.37
C VAL A 315 23.45 -1.29 5.82
N SER A 316 24.20 -1.47 6.88
CA SER A 316 24.47 -2.81 7.39
C SER A 316 23.21 -3.50 7.92
N PRO A 317 23.08 -4.83 7.79
CA PRO A 317 21.94 -5.57 8.37
C PRO A 317 21.77 -5.33 9.87
N ALA A 318 22.88 -5.18 10.62
CA ALA A 318 22.86 -4.89 12.03
C ALA A 318 22.22 -3.53 12.37
N GLU A 319 22.52 -2.48 11.58
CA GLU A 319 21.89 -1.16 11.72
C GLU A 319 20.40 -1.23 11.34
N ALA A 320 20.08 -1.91 10.25
CA ALA A 320 18.70 -2.11 9.80
C ALA A 320 17.87 -2.87 10.86
N GLY A 321 18.40 -3.94 11.47
CA GLY A 321 17.73 -4.67 12.53
C GLY A 321 17.44 -3.80 13.76
N ARG A 322 18.43 -2.99 14.21
CA ARG A 322 18.22 -2.03 15.30
C ARG A 322 17.16 -0.96 14.97
N ALA A 323 17.12 -0.50 13.74
CA ALA A 323 16.10 0.45 13.28
C ALA A 323 14.70 -0.17 13.36
N LEU A 324 14.54 -1.39 12.86
CA LEU A 324 13.26 -2.12 12.89
C LEU A 324 12.76 -2.41 14.30
N GLY A 325 13.65 -2.62 15.28
CA GLY A 325 13.25 -2.75 16.69
C GLY A 325 12.53 -1.52 17.26
N ARG A 326 12.61 -0.36 16.58
CA ARG A 326 11.95 0.90 16.97
C ARG A 326 10.81 1.30 16.02
N PHE A 327 10.55 0.53 14.98
CA PHE A 327 9.54 0.82 13.98
C PHE A 327 8.13 0.73 14.56
N GLN A 328 7.33 1.80 14.44
CA GLN A 328 6.01 1.94 15.05
C GLN A 328 4.85 1.43 14.18
N ASN A 329 5.15 0.92 12.98
CA ASN A 329 4.14 0.47 12.02
C ASN A 329 3.50 1.61 11.20
N VAL A 330 2.47 1.28 10.47
CA VAL A 330 1.68 2.18 9.59
C VAL A 330 0.26 2.26 10.12
N LYS A 331 -0.37 3.41 10.02
CA LYS A 331 -1.80 3.55 10.33
C LYS A 331 -2.62 2.50 9.59
N ARG A 332 -3.65 1.98 10.25
CA ARG A 332 -4.54 0.95 9.70
C ARG A 332 -3.83 -0.38 9.35
N ARG A 333 -2.76 -0.72 10.06
CA ARG A 333 -2.11 -2.04 10.03
C ARG A 333 -2.12 -2.63 11.43
N MET A 334 -3.21 -3.34 11.78
CA MET A 334 -3.49 -3.79 13.15
C MET A 334 -3.41 -2.65 14.16
N GLU A 335 -3.86 -1.45 13.77
CA GLU A 335 -3.89 -0.27 14.62
C GLU A 335 -4.92 -0.44 15.74
N LEU A 336 -4.46 -0.39 16.99
CA LEU A 336 -5.38 -0.41 18.13
C LEU A 336 -6.13 0.92 18.21
N ARG A 337 -7.44 0.90 17.96
CA ARG A 337 -8.32 2.08 18.01
C ARG A 337 -8.80 2.39 19.41
N GLY A 338 -8.87 1.39 20.27
CA GLY A 338 -9.25 1.53 21.67
C GLY A 338 -9.45 0.19 22.37
N THR A 339 -9.48 0.25 23.70
CA THR A 339 -9.85 -0.91 24.55
C THR A 339 -10.99 -0.46 25.47
N VAL A 340 -12.11 -1.16 25.41
CA VAL A 340 -13.32 -0.85 26.17
C VAL A 340 -13.79 -2.08 26.90
N ARG A 341 -13.95 -2.02 28.23
CA ARG A 341 -14.40 -3.14 29.07
C ARG A 341 -13.57 -4.43 28.88
N GLY A 342 -12.25 -4.27 28.59
CA GLY A 342 -11.36 -5.37 28.29
C GLY A 342 -11.45 -5.92 26.86
N ILE A 343 -12.23 -5.29 25.96
CA ILE A 343 -12.36 -5.65 24.56
C ILE A 343 -11.48 -4.72 23.74
N ALA A 344 -10.54 -5.29 22.95
CA ALA A 344 -9.65 -4.53 22.08
C ALA A 344 -10.25 -4.40 20.66
N VAL A 345 -10.28 -3.18 20.10
CA VAL A 345 -10.80 -2.90 18.76
C VAL A 345 -9.66 -2.43 17.86
N TYR A 346 -9.41 -3.15 16.76
CA TYR A 346 -8.34 -2.89 15.79
C TYR A 346 -8.89 -2.45 14.43
N ASP A 347 -8.12 -1.62 13.74
CA ASP A 347 -8.31 -1.25 12.33
C ASP A 347 -7.21 -1.88 11.48
N ASP A 348 -7.60 -2.61 10.43
CA ASP A 348 -6.67 -3.20 9.48
C ASP A 348 -7.11 -2.96 8.03
N PHE A 349 -6.16 -2.76 7.14
CA PHE A 349 -6.42 -2.49 5.72
C PHE A 349 -6.59 -3.77 4.88
N ALA A 350 -6.51 -4.96 5.49
CA ALA A 350 -6.68 -6.23 4.79
C ALA A 350 -8.04 -6.28 4.06
N HIS A 351 -8.01 -6.65 2.79
CA HIS A 351 -9.18 -6.72 1.93
C HIS A 351 -9.11 -7.84 0.87
N HIS A 352 -8.02 -8.57 0.81
CA HIS A 352 -7.82 -9.77 0.00
C HIS A 352 -7.81 -11.01 0.91
N PRO A 353 -8.29 -12.21 0.49
CA PRO A 353 -8.33 -13.38 1.35
C PRO A 353 -7.00 -13.73 2.02
N THR A 354 -5.89 -13.70 1.29
CA THR A 354 -4.54 -13.91 1.84
C THR A 354 -4.19 -12.88 2.91
N ALA A 355 -4.52 -11.60 2.70
CA ALA A 355 -4.29 -10.54 3.67
C ALA A 355 -5.15 -10.71 4.92
N LEU A 356 -6.44 -11.06 4.78
CA LEU A 356 -7.32 -11.39 5.90
C LEU A 356 -6.73 -12.55 6.71
N ARG A 357 -6.32 -13.63 6.05
CA ARG A 357 -5.73 -14.82 6.69
C ARG A 357 -4.48 -14.45 7.47
N THR A 358 -3.52 -13.76 6.85
CA THR A 358 -2.24 -13.43 7.48
C THR A 358 -2.38 -12.47 8.66
N THR A 359 -3.32 -11.52 8.59
CA THR A 359 -3.68 -10.63 9.71
C THR A 359 -4.24 -11.41 10.89
N LEU A 360 -5.21 -12.29 10.64
CA LEU A 360 -5.85 -13.10 11.69
C LEU A 360 -4.89 -14.13 12.27
N ASP A 361 -4.07 -14.79 11.47
CA ASP A 361 -3.03 -15.72 11.94
C ASP A 361 -2.00 -14.99 12.82
N GLY A 362 -1.59 -13.78 12.44
CA GLY A 362 -0.68 -12.96 13.23
C GLY A 362 -1.27 -12.61 14.59
N LEU A 363 -2.54 -12.19 14.63
CA LEU A 363 -3.24 -11.91 15.88
C LEU A 363 -3.41 -13.18 16.72
N ARG A 364 -3.84 -14.29 16.10
CA ARG A 364 -4.03 -15.59 16.81
C ARG A 364 -2.76 -16.06 17.48
N ARG A 365 -1.60 -15.96 16.85
CA ARG A 365 -0.30 -16.28 17.45
C ARG A 365 0.01 -15.40 18.67
N ARG A 366 -0.32 -14.09 18.56
CA ARG A 366 -0.06 -13.12 19.64
C ARG A 366 -0.93 -13.36 20.87
N VAL A 367 -2.23 -13.64 20.67
CA VAL A 367 -3.19 -13.74 21.78
C VAL A 367 -3.36 -15.17 22.31
N GLY A 368 -2.92 -16.18 21.53
CA GLY A 368 -3.05 -17.58 21.87
C GLY A 368 -4.42 -18.19 21.54
N PRO A 369 -4.56 -19.53 21.67
CA PRO A 369 -5.76 -20.26 21.25
C PRO A 369 -6.98 -20.04 22.16
N GLY A 370 -6.77 -19.58 23.39
CA GLY A 370 -7.85 -19.42 24.40
C GLY A 370 -8.56 -18.04 24.32
N VAL A 371 -8.07 -17.11 23.52
CA VAL A 371 -8.62 -15.75 23.38
C VAL A 371 -9.47 -15.67 22.13
N ARG A 372 -10.69 -15.09 22.24
CA ARG A 372 -11.57 -14.98 21.08
C ARG A 372 -11.18 -13.83 20.16
N ILE A 373 -11.25 -14.10 18.85
CA ILE A 373 -11.07 -13.12 17.77
C ILE A 373 -12.38 -12.99 17.00
N LEU A 374 -12.92 -11.77 16.94
CA LEU A 374 -14.07 -11.40 16.16
C LEU A 374 -13.59 -10.63 14.92
N ALA A 375 -13.73 -11.22 13.74
CA ALA A 375 -13.31 -10.66 12.48
C ALA A 375 -14.48 -9.94 11.79
N ALA A 376 -14.45 -8.62 11.69
CA ALA A 376 -15.39 -7.84 10.89
C ALA A 376 -14.73 -7.43 9.58
N PHE A 377 -15.37 -7.67 8.43
CA PHE A 377 -14.76 -7.34 7.15
C PHE A 377 -15.78 -6.82 6.11
N GLU A 378 -15.27 -5.96 5.23
CA GLU A 378 -16.01 -5.37 4.12
C GLU A 378 -15.36 -5.79 2.79
N PRO A 379 -16.01 -6.65 1.98
CA PRO A 379 -15.53 -7.00 0.64
C PRO A 379 -15.76 -5.84 -0.34
N ARG A 380 -14.89 -4.84 -0.30
CA ARG A 380 -15.08 -3.56 -1.00
C ARG A 380 -14.29 -3.42 -2.29
N SER A 381 -13.11 -4.04 -2.39
CA SER A 381 -12.30 -3.96 -3.63
C SER A 381 -13.07 -4.53 -4.83
N ASN A 382 -12.73 -4.09 -6.04
CA ASN A 382 -13.41 -4.56 -7.25
C ASN A 382 -13.34 -6.10 -7.37
N THR A 383 -12.18 -6.69 -7.12
CA THR A 383 -11.97 -8.14 -7.08
C THR A 383 -12.93 -8.84 -6.11
N MET A 384 -13.10 -8.27 -4.91
CA MET A 384 -13.99 -8.85 -3.89
C MET A 384 -15.47 -8.67 -4.22
N LYS A 385 -15.87 -7.50 -4.75
CA LYS A 385 -17.26 -7.25 -5.18
C LYS A 385 -17.70 -8.18 -6.31
N LEU A 386 -16.82 -8.38 -7.30
CA LEU A 386 -17.05 -9.33 -8.41
C LEU A 386 -17.10 -10.79 -7.93
N GLY A 387 -16.66 -11.08 -6.70
CA GLY A 387 -16.68 -12.41 -6.13
C GLY A 387 -15.64 -13.38 -6.70
N THR A 388 -14.64 -12.89 -7.42
CA THR A 388 -13.58 -13.71 -8.03
C THR A 388 -12.86 -14.57 -6.98
N MET A 389 -12.65 -14.04 -5.78
CA MET A 389 -11.95 -14.71 -4.68
C MET A 389 -12.88 -15.21 -3.55
N LYS A 390 -14.21 -15.16 -3.74
CA LYS A 390 -15.19 -15.46 -2.67
C LYS A 390 -15.02 -16.85 -2.08
N SER A 391 -14.66 -17.86 -2.89
CA SER A 391 -14.48 -19.25 -2.43
C SER A 391 -13.34 -19.41 -1.39
N GLN A 392 -12.41 -18.46 -1.31
CA GLN A 392 -11.31 -18.48 -0.34
C GLN A 392 -11.69 -17.85 1.00
N LEU A 393 -12.84 -17.19 1.13
CA LEU A 393 -13.23 -16.49 2.37
C LEU A 393 -13.36 -17.41 3.58
N PRO A 394 -13.99 -18.61 3.51
CA PRO A 394 -14.03 -19.50 4.67
C PRO A 394 -12.65 -19.88 5.17
N TRP A 395 -11.70 -20.17 4.27
CA TRP A 395 -10.31 -20.41 4.62
C TRP A 395 -9.62 -19.18 5.23
N ALA A 396 -9.85 -18.00 4.65
CA ALA A 396 -9.23 -16.76 5.12
C ALA A 396 -9.67 -16.39 6.55
N LEU A 397 -10.90 -16.72 6.92
CA LEU A 397 -11.51 -16.36 8.20
C LEU A 397 -11.41 -17.48 9.26
N GLU A 398 -10.90 -18.66 8.91
CA GLU A 398 -10.77 -19.81 9.82
C GLU A 398 -10.12 -19.48 11.17
N PRO A 399 -9.08 -18.63 11.28
CA PRO A 399 -8.44 -18.30 12.56
C PRO A 399 -9.33 -17.49 13.51
N ALA A 400 -10.43 -16.89 13.00
CA ALA A 400 -11.38 -16.16 13.83
C ALA A 400 -12.38 -17.11 14.50
N ASP A 401 -12.85 -16.73 15.69
CA ASP A 401 -13.91 -17.45 16.40
C ASP A 401 -15.31 -17.06 15.86
N LEU A 402 -15.47 -15.80 15.45
CA LEU A 402 -16.65 -15.29 14.75
C LEU A 402 -16.22 -14.39 13.60
N ALA A 403 -16.96 -14.43 12.50
CA ALA A 403 -16.75 -13.58 11.32
C ALA A 403 -18.03 -12.81 10.96
N PHE A 404 -17.91 -11.52 10.78
CA PHE A 404 -19.00 -10.60 10.47
C PHE A 404 -18.76 -9.94 9.11
N CYS A 405 -19.62 -10.21 8.14
CA CYS A 405 -19.49 -9.72 6.77
C CYS A 405 -20.51 -8.60 6.49
N HIS A 406 -20.01 -7.43 6.06
CA HIS A 406 -20.83 -6.37 5.48
C HIS A 406 -21.18 -6.73 4.04
N THR A 407 -22.48 -6.78 3.68
CA THR A 407 -22.92 -7.32 2.39
C THR A 407 -23.37 -6.25 1.38
N ALA A 408 -23.40 -4.99 1.74
CA ALA A 408 -23.84 -3.94 0.82
C ALA A 408 -22.95 -3.86 -0.44
N GLY A 409 -23.61 -3.82 -1.60
CA GLY A 409 -22.93 -3.65 -2.89
C GLY A 409 -22.14 -4.86 -3.38
N LEU A 410 -22.46 -6.07 -2.89
CA LEU A 410 -21.91 -7.32 -3.41
C LEU A 410 -22.78 -7.87 -4.54
N ASP A 411 -22.15 -8.40 -5.59
CA ASP A 411 -22.80 -9.07 -6.72
C ASP A 411 -23.03 -10.57 -6.46
N TRP A 412 -22.80 -11.04 -5.21
CA TRP A 412 -22.90 -12.44 -4.81
C TRP A 412 -23.47 -12.59 -3.39
N ASP A 413 -24.00 -13.78 -3.09
CA ASP A 413 -24.61 -14.11 -1.80
C ASP A 413 -23.53 -14.48 -0.76
N ALA A 414 -23.25 -13.56 0.18
CA ALA A 414 -22.26 -13.76 1.24
C ALA A 414 -22.67 -14.85 2.23
N ALA A 415 -23.96 -15.03 2.52
CA ALA A 415 -24.43 -16.08 3.42
C ALA A 415 -24.19 -17.47 2.82
N GLN A 416 -24.42 -17.63 1.52
CA GLN A 416 -24.14 -18.88 0.82
C GLN A 416 -22.63 -19.19 0.79
N VAL A 417 -21.78 -18.18 0.52
CA VAL A 417 -20.32 -18.34 0.46
C VAL A 417 -19.73 -18.71 1.81
N LEU A 418 -20.25 -18.11 2.89
CA LEU A 418 -19.77 -18.34 4.26
C LEU A 418 -20.47 -19.53 4.96
N ALA A 419 -21.43 -20.18 4.32
CA ALA A 419 -22.15 -21.33 4.88
C ALA A 419 -21.24 -22.46 5.42
N PRO A 420 -20.04 -22.75 4.84
CA PRO A 420 -19.10 -23.72 5.42
C PRO A 420 -18.61 -23.38 6.83
N MET A 421 -18.67 -22.10 7.24
CA MET A 421 -18.30 -21.65 8.59
C MET A 421 -19.42 -21.89 9.64
N GLY A 422 -20.62 -22.25 9.20
CA GLY A 422 -21.78 -22.52 10.08
C GLY A 422 -22.14 -21.29 10.94
N ALA A 423 -22.38 -21.52 12.23
CA ALA A 423 -22.77 -20.47 13.18
C ALA A 423 -21.68 -19.43 13.47
N LYS A 424 -20.45 -19.65 12.98
CA LYS A 424 -19.35 -18.68 13.14
C LYS A 424 -19.48 -17.48 12.20
N ALA A 425 -20.25 -17.58 11.11
CA ALA A 425 -20.39 -16.52 10.13
C ALA A 425 -21.73 -15.78 10.29
N VAL A 426 -21.65 -14.47 10.33
CA VAL A 426 -22.80 -13.55 10.44
C VAL A 426 -22.71 -12.54 9.29
N THR A 427 -23.83 -12.25 8.65
CA THR A 427 -23.92 -11.26 7.57
C THR A 427 -24.86 -10.12 7.95
N ALA A 428 -24.53 -8.90 7.51
CA ALA A 428 -25.38 -7.73 7.73
C ALA A 428 -25.39 -6.79 6.50
N PRO A 429 -26.58 -6.26 6.14
CA PRO A 429 -26.71 -5.42 4.95
C PRO A 429 -26.21 -3.97 5.17
N ASP A 430 -26.06 -3.54 6.41
CA ASP A 430 -25.64 -2.18 6.77
C ASP A 430 -24.71 -2.18 7.99
N ILE A 431 -24.01 -1.06 8.16
CA ILE A 431 -22.99 -0.90 9.21
C ILE A 431 -23.60 -0.88 10.62
N ASP A 432 -24.79 -0.30 10.79
CA ASP A 432 -25.41 -0.20 12.11
C ASP A 432 -25.89 -1.55 12.62
N THR A 433 -26.49 -2.35 11.74
CA THR A 433 -26.83 -3.76 12.02
C THR A 433 -25.57 -4.57 12.33
N LEU A 434 -24.52 -4.45 11.51
CA LEU A 434 -23.25 -5.16 11.70
C LEU A 434 -22.63 -4.81 13.07
N THR A 435 -22.56 -3.52 13.38
CA THR A 435 -21.98 -3.01 14.63
C THR A 435 -22.75 -3.52 15.84
N SER A 436 -24.09 -3.52 15.78
CA SER A 436 -24.97 -4.03 16.83
C SER A 436 -24.77 -5.54 17.06
N GLN A 437 -24.67 -6.33 16.00
CA GLN A 437 -24.41 -7.77 16.08
C GLN A 437 -23.06 -8.08 16.71
N ILE A 438 -22.00 -7.35 16.31
CA ILE A 438 -20.64 -7.49 16.89
C ILE A 438 -20.67 -7.13 18.38
N ALA A 439 -21.26 -5.99 18.75
CA ALA A 439 -21.32 -5.54 20.13
C ALA A 439 -22.10 -6.51 21.03
N HIS A 440 -23.19 -7.12 20.51
CA HIS A 440 -23.96 -8.14 21.22
C HIS A 440 -23.17 -9.46 21.44
N ALA A 441 -22.33 -9.84 20.48
CA ALA A 441 -21.54 -11.07 20.54
C ALA A 441 -20.25 -10.91 21.39
N ALA A 442 -19.78 -9.67 21.55
CA ALA A 442 -18.50 -9.37 22.21
C ALA A 442 -18.54 -9.60 23.72
N GLN A 443 -17.43 -10.09 24.26
CA GLN A 443 -17.23 -10.38 25.68
C GLN A 443 -15.89 -9.80 26.17
N PRO A 444 -15.76 -9.49 27.47
CA PRO A 444 -14.48 -9.06 28.02
C PRO A 444 -13.35 -10.02 27.69
N GLY A 445 -12.23 -9.51 27.20
CA GLY A 445 -11.10 -10.28 26.73
C GLY A 445 -11.08 -10.56 25.23
N ASP A 446 -12.13 -10.20 24.48
CA ASP A 446 -12.19 -10.38 23.03
C ASP A 446 -11.31 -9.37 22.27
N HIS A 447 -10.86 -9.77 21.09
CA HIS A 447 -10.18 -8.93 20.12
C HIS A 447 -11.04 -8.80 18.86
N ILE A 448 -11.50 -7.58 18.57
CA ILE A 448 -12.29 -7.26 17.37
C ILE A 448 -11.37 -6.66 16.31
N VAL A 449 -11.28 -7.26 15.14
CA VAL A 449 -10.48 -6.76 14.00
C VAL A 449 -11.43 -6.30 12.90
N CYS A 450 -11.42 -5.01 12.58
CA CYS A 450 -12.19 -4.44 11.49
C CYS A 450 -11.30 -4.29 10.25
N MET A 451 -11.61 -5.00 9.17
CA MET A 451 -10.78 -5.15 7.98
C MET A 451 -11.48 -4.56 6.75
N SER A 452 -10.91 -3.50 6.17
CA SER A 452 -11.41 -2.85 4.95
C SER A 452 -10.36 -1.94 4.31
N ASN A 453 -10.34 -1.85 2.99
CA ASN A 453 -9.55 -0.83 2.28
C ASN A 453 -10.27 0.53 2.15
N GLY A 454 -11.45 0.68 2.75
CA GLY A 454 -12.21 1.93 2.83
C GLY A 454 -12.36 2.46 4.26
N SER A 455 -13.29 3.41 4.44
CA SER A 455 -13.60 3.97 5.77
C SER A 455 -14.39 3.02 6.67
N PHE A 456 -14.93 1.95 6.09
CA PHE A 456 -15.82 0.98 6.75
C PHE A 456 -16.95 1.66 7.56
N GLY A 457 -17.50 2.73 7.01
CA GLY A 457 -18.60 3.47 7.64
C GLY A 457 -18.33 4.00 9.05
N GLY A 458 -17.06 4.14 9.44
CA GLY A 458 -16.66 4.57 10.78
C GLY A 458 -16.93 3.52 11.87
N ILE A 459 -16.96 2.24 11.52
CA ILE A 459 -17.32 1.11 12.40
C ILE A 459 -16.55 1.11 13.72
N HIS A 460 -15.28 1.51 13.73
CA HIS A 460 -14.43 1.53 14.92
C HIS A 460 -14.98 2.44 16.02
N GLY A 461 -15.34 3.68 15.68
CA GLY A 461 -15.96 4.63 16.60
C GLY A 461 -17.31 4.13 17.13
N LYS A 462 -18.16 3.65 16.21
CA LYS A 462 -19.48 3.09 16.56
C LYS A 462 -19.37 1.90 17.53
N LEU A 463 -18.40 0.99 17.31
CA LEU A 463 -18.14 -0.13 18.22
C LEU A 463 -17.68 0.35 19.59
N ILE A 464 -16.71 1.26 19.65
CA ILE A 464 -16.22 1.82 20.91
C ILE A 464 -17.36 2.48 21.69
N ASP A 465 -18.20 3.27 21.02
CA ASP A 465 -19.34 3.95 21.63
C ASP A 465 -20.40 2.96 22.17
N LEU A 466 -20.72 1.88 21.40
CA LEU A 466 -21.67 0.86 21.83
C LEU A 466 -21.14 0.01 22.98
N LEU A 467 -19.87 -0.39 22.93
CA LEU A 467 -19.24 -1.19 23.99
C LEU A 467 -19.03 -0.41 25.27
N SER A 468 -19.04 0.94 25.23
CA SER A 468 -18.91 1.82 26.39
C SER A 468 -20.19 1.96 27.21
N LYS A 469 -21.33 1.65 26.60
CA LYS A 469 -22.67 1.66 27.25
C LYS A 469 -22.89 0.39 28.04
#